data_1ee7fb8bd46e684ee1a8bed1574d431f
#
_entry.id   1ee7fb8bd46e684ee1a8bed1574d431f
#
_cell.length_a   1.000
_cell.length_b   1.000
_cell.length_c   1.000
_cell.angle_alpha   90.00
_cell.angle_beta   90.00
_cell.angle_gamma   90.00
#
_symmetry.space_group_name_H-M   'P 1'
#
loop_
_entity.id
_entity.type
_entity.pdbx_description
1 polymer ?
#
loop_
_entity_poly.entity_id
_entity_poly.type
_entity_poly.pdbx_seq_one_letter_code
_entity_poly.pdbx_strand_id
1 'polypeptide(L)'
;MRSSHPRSAAVAALVASALATGLLAGSADAAEGAASADPVRIHDIQGTTRISPLNGQQVAGVEGIVTGVRTYGSRGFWIQDPDADDNDATSEGIFVFTSSVPTVAVGDAVKVDGTVGEYIPGGVSSGNQSVTQISKPTVTVVSSGNVLPEATAINEYTVPAEYTPAGDPAAGGSINGLTLEPSRYALDYYESLEGMNVKIGTSRVVGATDPYSELWVTVKGWENTARRGGTIYGSYESQNTGRLQIQQLAPIAEQPFPVANVGDKLTGTTQGPLDFNKFGGYTLVARTLGTVKAGPIAPEKTKPQAQQELAVATYNVENLDPTDPQEKFDALAKAVVENLSSPDILALEEIQDDNGAKNDGTVSAEQTLTKFTTAIAAAGGPSYQWRSVDPQDKKDGGEPGGNIRQVFLFNPARVSFTERAPGDAVTATGVVKENGKTHLTHSPGRVDPANPAWADSRKPLAGEFVFRGKTVFVIANHFGSKGGDESLTSHHQPPLRSSETKRLLQAQAVNGFVKQILAEDKNANVLVLGDINDFEFSATTEALADGGALYPAIKSLPKSERYSYVYQGNAQVLDQILTSPAIKKFTYDSVHINAEFAAQNSDHDPQVLRFRP
;
A
#
# COMPACT_ATOMS: atom_id res chain seq x y z
N MET A 1 -14.58 10.64 30.54
CA MET A 1 -15.86 11.24 30.97
C MET A 1 -16.88 11.02 29.86
N ARG A 2 -18.08 10.65 30.25
CA ARG A 2 -19.19 10.29 29.35
C ARG A 2 -19.75 11.49 28.60
N SER A 3 -20.16 11.29 27.32
CA SER A 3 -21.37 11.89 26.68
C SER A 3 -21.46 11.32 25.27
N SER A 4 -22.44 10.77 24.82
CA SER A 4 -23.92 10.85 24.73
C SER A 4 -24.28 10.96 23.25
N HIS A 5 -24.91 9.89 22.73
CA HIS A 5 -25.51 9.80 21.40
C HIS A 5 -26.84 10.56 21.33
N PRO A 6 -27.32 10.91 20.13
CA PRO A 6 -28.79 10.99 19.93
C PRO A 6 -29.30 9.83 19.06
N ARG A 7 -30.37 9.25 19.54
CA ARG A 7 -31.22 8.27 18.87
C ARG A 7 -32.10 8.97 17.84
N SER A 8 -32.33 8.34 16.71
CA SER A 8 -33.44 8.66 15.82
C SER A 8 -34.37 7.46 15.68
N ALA A 9 -35.64 7.73 15.76
CA ALA A 9 -36.73 6.81 15.96
C ALA A 9 -37.12 6.05 14.68
N ALA A 10 -37.53 4.79 14.88
CA ALA A 10 -38.19 3.96 13.90
C ALA A 10 -39.67 4.27 13.81
N VAL A 11 -40.20 4.32 12.59
CA VAL A 11 -41.66 4.31 12.34
C VAL A 11 -42.02 2.90 11.87
N ALA A 12 -42.84 2.24 12.65
CA ALA A 12 -43.47 0.96 12.32
C ALA A 12 -44.77 1.22 11.53
N ALA A 13 -44.96 0.52 10.43
CA ALA A 13 -46.23 0.39 9.76
C ALA A 13 -46.72 -1.05 9.85
N LEU A 14 -47.78 -1.22 10.61
CA LEU A 14 -48.60 -2.44 10.66
C LEU A 14 -49.47 -2.52 9.41
N VAL A 15 -49.56 -3.70 8.80
CA VAL A 15 -50.70 -4.10 7.97
C VAL A 15 -51.11 -5.49 8.43
N ALA A 16 -52.38 -5.56 8.85
CA ALA A 16 -53.04 -6.76 9.32
C ALA A 16 -53.88 -7.40 8.20
N SER A 17 -53.99 -8.72 8.27
CA SER A 17 -55.15 -9.58 8.14
C SER A 17 -55.48 -10.26 6.85
N ALA A 18 -55.78 -11.46 6.84
CA ALA A 18 -57.08 -12.04 7.08
C ALA A 18 -57.02 -13.57 6.93
N LEU A 19 -57.57 -14.26 7.90
CA LEU A 19 -57.83 -15.71 7.85
C LEU A 19 -58.89 -16.05 6.79
N ALA A 20 -58.63 -17.16 6.10
CA ALA A 20 -59.71 -17.96 5.51
C ALA A 20 -59.41 -19.45 5.76
N THR A 21 -60.22 -20.04 6.63
CA THR A 21 -60.28 -21.47 6.94
C THR A 21 -60.95 -22.21 5.81
N GLY A 22 -60.31 -23.27 5.33
CA GLY A 22 -60.91 -24.25 4.44
C GLY A 22 -60.41 -25.66 4.84
N LEU A 23 -61.22 -26.39 5.59
CA LEU A 23 -61.04 -27.81 5.79
C LEU A 23 -61.43 -28.56 4.52
N LEU A 24 -60.53 -29.40 4.02
CA LEU A 24 -60.89 -30.57 3.22
C LEU A 24 -59.98 -31.71 3.59
N ALA A 25 -60.56 -32.76 4.08
CA ALA A 25 -59.95 -34.06 4.33
C ALA A 25 -59.77 -34.79 2.99
N GLY A 26 -58.61 -35.44 2.83
CA GLY A 26 -58.40 -36.31 1.67
C GLY A 26 -57.09 -37.07 1.77
N SER A 27 -57.22 -38.35 2.09
CA SER A 27 -56.36 -39.53 1.75
C SER A 27 -54.86 -39.47 2.01
N ALA A 28 -54.46 -40.33 2.92
CA ALA A 28 -53.09 -40.81 3.03
C ALA A 28 -52.67 -41.57 1.74
N ASP A 29 -51.78 -40.99 0.99
CA ASP A 29 -50.97 -41.73 0.03
C ASP A 29 -49.55 -41.93 0.59
N ALA A 30 -49.07 -43.15 0.36
CA ALA A 30 -47.80 -43.63 0.86
C ALA A 30 -46.68 -42.69 0.51
N ALA A 31 -45.84 -42.33 1.48
CA ALA A 31 -44.52 -41.72 1.25
C ALA A 31 -43.68 -42.70 0.41
N GLU A 32 -43.61 -42.46 -0.89
CA GLU A 32 -42.44 -42.87 -1.65
C GLU A 32 -41.24 -42.13 -1.06
N GLY A 33 -40.22 -42.92 -0.67
CA GLY A 33 -39.02 -42.39 -0.06
C GLY A 33 -38.43 -41.26 -0.93
N ALA A 34 -38.43 -40.07 -0.41
CA ALA A 34 -37.60 -39.02 -0.93
C ALA A 34 -36.18 -39.58 -0.91
N ALA A 35 -35.59 -39.79 -2.07
CA ALA A 35 -34.16 -40.00 -2.18
C ALA A 35 -33.52 -38.83 -1.40
N SER A 36 -32.75 -39.15 -0.37
CA SER A 36 -31.98 -38.13 0.32
C SER A 36 -31.14 -37.44 -0.74
N ALA A 37 -31.38 -36.16 -0.98
CA ALA A 37 -30.46 -35.39 -1.79
C ALA A 37 -29.05 -35.63 -1.20
N ASP A 38 -28.08 -35.87 -2.04
CA ASP A 38 -26.70 -36.00 -1.60
C ASP A 38 -26.34 -34.80 -0.73
N PRO A 39 -25.60 -35.00 0.38
CA PRO A 39 -25.22 -33.89 1.25
C PRO A 39 -24.43 -32.83 0.45
N VAL A 40 -24.76 -31.57 0.66
CA VAL A 40 -24.05 -30.42 0.03
C VAL A 40 -22.57 -30.49 0.43
N ARG A 41 -21.70 -30.51 -0.55
CA ARG A 41 -20.25 -30.56 -0.36
C ARG A 41 -19.66 -29.13 -0.40
N ILE A 42 -18.39 -28.98 0.04
CA ILE A 42 -17.72 -27.68 0.08
C ILE A 42 -17.59 -27.09 -1.34
N HIS A 43 -17.21 -27.89 -2.32
CA HIS A 43 -17.10 -27.45 -3.72
C HIS A 43 -18.44 -27.00 -4.33
N ASP A 44 -19.59 -27.58 -3.90
CA ASP A 44 -20.91 -27.09 -4.30
C ASP A 44 -21.20 -25.70 -3.73
N ILE A 45 -20.71 -25.42 -2.51
CA ILE A 45 -20.83 -24.12 -1.85
C ILE A 45 -19.92 -23.09 -2.53
N GLN A 46 -18.68 -23.43 -2.78
CA GLN A 46 -17.70 -22.57 -3.44
C GLN A 46 -18.11 -22.25 -4.88
N GLY A 47 -18.51 -23.25 -5.64
CA GLY A 47 -18.87 -23.09 -7.05
C GLY A 47 -17.66 -22.76 -7.93
N THR A 48 -17.94 -22.32 -9.17
CA THR A 48 -16.91 -22.04 -10.19
C THR A 48 -16.74 -20.54 -10.49
N THR A 49 -17.25 -19.69 -9.61
CA THR A 49 -17.11 -18.21 -9.67
C THR A 49 -16.74 -17.70 -8.28
N ARG A 50 -16.32 -16.43 -8.18
CA ARG A 50 -15.96 -15.82 -6.89
C ARG A 50 -17.11 -15.59 -5.92
N ILE A 51 -18.32 -15.82 -6.39
CA ILE A 51 -19.51 -15.70 -5.55
C ILE A 51 -20.18 -17.07 -5.50
N SER A 52 -20.39 -17.56 -4.31
CA SER A 52 -21.06 -18.83 -4.06
C SER A 52 -22.45 -18.90 -4.71
N PRO A 53 -22.77 -19.97 -5.45
CA PRO A 53 -24.11 -20.20 -5.96
C PRO A 53 -25.15 -20.40 -4.83
N LEU A 54 -24.68 -20.70 -3.62
CA LEU A 54 -25.52 -20.90 -2.43
C LEU A 54 -25.51 -19.67 -1.49
N ASN A 55 -24.96 -18.52 -1.91
CA ASN A 55 -24.91 -17.32 -1.09
C ASN A 55 -26.31 -16.95 -0.51
N GLY A 56 -26.38 -16.76 0.79
CA GLY A 56 -27.61 -16.49 1.55
C GLY A 56 -28.44 -17.71 1.90
N GLN A 57 -28.07 -18.92 1.45
CA GLN A 57 -28.81 -20.14 1.70
C GLN A 57 -28.35 -20.84 2.99
N GLN A 58 -29.27 -21.64 3.57
CA GLN A 58 -28.96 -22.54 4.68
C GLN A 58 -28.42 -23.84 4.11
N VAL A 59 -27.33 -24.33 4.70
CA VAL A 59 -26.74 -25.64 4.44
C VAL A 59 -26.71 -26.45 5.72
N ALA A 60 -26.77 -27.77 5.58
CA ALA A 60 -26.76 -28.70 6.72
C ALA A 60 -25.85 -29.88 6.45
N GLY A 61 -25.16 -30.34 7.49
CA GLY A 61 -24.31 -31.50 7.46
C GLY A 61 -23.09 -31.38 6.56
N VAL A 62 -22.60 -30.19 6.26
CA VAL A 62 -21.38 -29.97 5.46
C VAL A 62 -20.20 -30.63 6.16
N GLU A 63 -19.62 -31.64 5.52
CA GLU A 63 -18.52 -32.45 6.07
C GLU A 63 -17.16 -31.81 5.72
N GLY A 64 -16.18 -31.97 6.63
CA GLY A 64 -14.80 -31.59 6.38
C GLY A 64 -13.89 -31.87 7.56
N ILE A 65 -12.59 -31.83 7.31
CA ILE A 65 -11.55 -31.94 8.34
C ILE A 65 -11.02 -30.55 8.67
N VAL A 66 -10.94 -30.21 9.96
CA VAL A 66 -10.42 -28.93 10.45
C VAL A 66 -8.93 -28.83 10.12
N THR A 67 -8.56 -27.86 9.28
CA THR A 67 -7.19 -27.61 8.82
C THR A 67 -6.50 -26.45 9.55
N GLY A 68 -7.27 -25.52 10.14
CA GLY A 68 -6.77 -24.40 10.92
C GLY A 68 -7.82 -23.84 11.87
N VAL A 69 -7.39 -23.31 13.01
CA VAL A 69 -8.28 -22.71 14.03
C VAL A 69 -7.76 -21.32 14.37
N ARG A 70 -8.58 -20.27 14.15
CA ARG A 70 -8.27 -18.88 14.47
C ARG A 70 -9.01 -18.46 15.73
N THR A 71 -8.24 -18.15 16.80
CA THR A 71 -8.77 -17.82 18.13
C THR A 71 -8.86 -16.31 18.38
N TYR A 72 -8.34 -15.47 17.48
CA TYR A 72 -8.31 -14.01 17.58
C TYR A 72 -8.81 -13.34 16.29
N GLY A 73 -9.11 -12.06 16.34
CA GLY A 73 -9.64 -11.32 15.18
C GLY A 73 -10.99 -11.88 14.71
N SER A 74 -11.08 -12.24 13.45
CA SER A 74 -12.23 -12.95 12.85
C SER A 74 -12.19 -14.42 13.28
N ARG A 75 -12.74 -14.72 14.45
CA ARG A 75 -12.69 -16.04 15.07
C ARG A 75 -13.48 -17.06 14.27
N GLY A 76 -12.88 -18.21 14.06
CA GLY A 76 -13.44 -19.29 13.26
C GLY A 76 -12.41 -20.38 12.99
N PHE A 77 -12.72 -21.24 12.06
CA PHE A 77 -11.84 -22.33 11.66
C PHE A 77 -12.06 -22.66 10.19
N TRP A 78 -11.07 -23.26 9.56
CA TRP A 78 -11.18 -23.76 8.19
C TRP A 78 -11.42 -25.26 8.21
N ILE A 79 -12.30 -25.71 7.35
CA ILE A 79 -12.51 -27.12 7.05
C ILE A 79 -12.20 -27.37 5.57
N GLN A 80 -11.72 -28.56 5.29
CA GLN A 80 -11.49 -29.01 3.92
C GLN A 80 -12.06 -30.42 3.74
N ASP A 81 -12.73 -30.60 2.60
CA ASP A 81 -13.19 -31.90 2.18
C ASP A 81 -11.98 -32.78 1.81
N PRO A 82 -11.84 -33.99 2.38
CA PRO A 82 -10.73 -34.88 2.03
C PRO A 82 -10.88 -35.52 0.64
N ASP A 83 -12.10 -35.59 0.09
CA ASP A 83 -12.42 -36.19 -1.19
C ASP A 83 -12.73 -35.10 -2.21
N ALA A 84 -11.68 -34.58 -2.88
CA ALA A 84 -11.80 -33.53 -3.89
C ALA A 84 -12.67 -34.01 -5.08
N ASP A 85 -13.34 -33.05 -5.73
CA ASP A 85 -13.90 -33.27 -7.05
C ASP A 85 -12.81 -33.22 -8.15
N ASP A 86 -13.20 -33.46 -9.41
CA ASP A 86 -12.28 -33.40 -10.55
C ASP A 86 -12.24 -32.03 -11.22
N ASN A 87 -12.73 -30.94 -10.55
CA ASN A 87 -12.87 -29.61 -11.10
C ASN A 87 -11.90 -28.62 -10.46
N ASP A 88 -10.82 -28.27 -11.14
CA ASP A 88 -9.81 -27.32 -10.65
C ASP A 88 -10.37 -25.88 -10.40
N ALA A 89 -11.58 -25.59 -10.86
CA ALA A 89 -12.21 -24.27 -10.69
C ALA A 89 -13.04 -24.15 -9.39
N THR A 90 -13.18 -25.23 -8.62
CA THR A 90 -13.85 -25.24 -7.33
C THR A 90 -12.83 -25.35 -6.20
N SER A 91 -13.17 -24.86 -5.00
CA SER A 91 -12.36 -25.08 -3.80
C SER A 91 -12.97 -26.16 -2.92
N GLU A 92 -12.10 -27.01 -2.34
CA GLU A 92 -12.47 -27.98 -1.31
C GLU A 92 -12.37 -27.41 0.11
N GLY A 93 -11.99 -26.15 0.28
CA GLY A 93 -11.84 -25.48 1.56
C GLY A 93 -12.91 -24.43 1.81
N ILE A 94 -13.27 -24.19 3.08
CA ILE A 94 -14.17 -23.12 3.45
C ILE A 94 -13.90 -22.63 4.87
N PHE A 95 -14.08 -21.33 5.11
CA PHE A 95 -14.03 -20.74 6.45
C PHE A 95 -15.37 -20.85 7.17
N VAL A 96 -15.35 -21.28 8.43
CA VAL A 96 -16.52 -21.34 9.33
C VAL A 96 -16.39 -20.23 10.38
N PHE A 97 -17.17 -19.18 10.24
CA PHE A 97 -17.16 -18.02 11.14
C PHE A 97 -17.99 -18.25 12.38
N THR A 98 -17.34 -18.33 13.55
CA THR A 98 -18.00 -18.64 14.83
C THR A 98 -18.29 -17.43 15.70
N SER A 99 -17.69 -16.26 15.43
CA SER A 99 -17.74 -15.04 16.26
C SER A 99 -17.16 -15.20 17.68
N SER A 100 -17.12 -16.40 18.22
CA SER A 100 -16.50 -16.79 19.49
C SER A 100 -15.30 -17.71 19.26
N VAL A 101 -14.50 -17.95 20.29
CA VAL A 101 -13.38 -18.91 20.19
C VAL A 101 -13.92 -20.29 19.81
N PRO A 102 -13.44 -20.90 18.72
CA PRO A 102 -13.87 -22.24 18.31
C PRO A 102 -13.55 -23.30 19.37
N THR A 103 -14.39 -24.31 19.45
CA THR A 103 -14.20 -25.46 20.37
C THR A 103 -13.62 -26.70 19.67
N VAL A 104 -13.38 -26.60 18.36
CA VAL A 104 -12.78 -27.67 17.54
C VAL A 104 -11.25 -27.58 17.56
N ALA A 105 -10.61 -28.67 17.23
CA ALA A 105 -9.16 -28.77 17.07
C ALA A 105 -8.78 -29.17 15.64
N VAL A 106 -7.56 -28.84 15.23
CA VAL A 106 -7.00 -29.30 13.95
C VAL A 106 -6.98 -30.82 13.92
N GLY A 107 -7.51 -31.40 12.84
CA GLY A 107 -7.68 -32.83 12.66
C GLY A 107 -9.04 -33.38 13.19
N ASP A 108 -9.94 -32.51 13.66
CA ASP A 108 -11.33 -32.95 13.89
C ASP A 108 -12.06 -33.07 12.55
N ALA A 109 -12.75 -34.19 12.36
CA ALA A 109 -13.76 -34.35 11.33
C ALA A 109 -15.07 -33.78 11.87
N VAL A 110 -15.69 -32.86 11.15
CA VAL A 110 -16.87 -32.13 11.60
C VAL A 110 -18.00 -32.18 10.58
N LYS A 111 -19.24 -31.99 11.08
CA LYS A 111 -20.41 -31.64 10.27
C LYS A 111 -20.85 -30.25 10.70
N VAL A 112 -21.06 -29.37 9.72
CA VAL A 112 -21.40 -27.97 9.94
C VAL A 112 -22.76 -27.65 9.29
N ASP A 113 -23.68 -27.15 10.10
CA ASP A 113 -24.90 -26.51 9.61
C ASP A 113 -24.72 -24.99 9.73
N GLY A 114 -25.25 -24.20 8.80
CA GLY A 114 -25.16 -22.74 8.90
C GLY A 114 -25.67 -22.02 7.67
N THR A 115 -25.39 -20.72 7.60
CA THR A 115 -25.74 -19.87 6.45
C THR A 115 -24.50 -19.58 5.63
N VAL A 116 -24.53 -19.90 4.36
CA VAL A 116 -23.49 -19.49 3.40
C VAL A 116 -23.58 -17.96 3.20
N GLY A 117 -22.44 -17.31 3.17
CA GLY A 117 -22.39 -15.86 2.94
C GLY A 117 -21.07 -15.41 2.37
N GLU A 118 -21.12 -14.27 1.70
CA GLU A 118 -19.98 -13.59 1.14
C GLU A 118 -19.51 -12.48 2.10
N TYR A 119 -18.35 -12.64 2.70
CA TYR A 119 -17.76 -11.61 3.55
C TYR A 119 -16.75 -10.81 2.73
N ILE A 120 -16.96 -9.50 2.57
CA ILE A 120 -16.04 -8.61 1.88
C ILE A 120 -15.12 -7.92 2.92
N PRO A 121 -13.83 -8.28 3.00
CA PRO A 121 -12.90 -7.64 3.91
C PRO A 121 -12.75 -6.14 3.58
N GLY A 122 -13.03 -5.28 4.55
CA GLY A 122 -13.06 -3.82 4.34
C GLY A 122 -14.42 -3.26 3.91
N GLY A 123 -15.41 -4.13 3.66
CA GLY A 123 -16.75 -3.77 3.22
C GLY A 123 -16.85 -3.50 1.71
N VAL A 124 -18.08 -3.34 1.21
CA VAL A 124 -18.37 -3.22 -0.24
C VAL A 124 -17.59 -2.07 -0.91
N SER A 125 -17.41 -0.95 -0.21
CA SER A 125 -16.69 0.21 -0.77
C SER A 125 -15.18 0.02 -0.93
N SER A 126 -14.62 -1.09 -0.43
CA SER A 126 -13.18 -1.38 -0.58
C SER A 126 -12.79 -1.87 -1.97
N GLY A 127 -13.74 -2.36 -2.76
CA GLY A 127 -13.48 -3.05 -4.02
C GLY A 127 -12.87 -4.45 -3.86
N ASN A 128 -12.63 -4.92 -2.64
CA ASN A 128 -12.03 -6.23 -2.40
C ASN A 128 -12.95 -7.36 -2.87
N GLN A 129 -12.35 -8.49 -3.20
CA GLN A 129 -13.08 -9.76 -3.39
C GLN A 129 -13.68 -10.21 -2.06
N SER A 130 -14.70 -11.05 -2.12
CA SER A 130 -15.29 -11.67 -0.93
C SER A 130 -14.57 -12.95 -0.54
N VAL A 131 -14.85 -13.42 0.66
CA VAL A 131 -14.52 -14.74 1.18
C VAL A 131 -15.83 -15.50 1.38
N THR A 132 -15.97 -16.64 0.74
CA THR A 132 -17.11 -17.54 0.96
C THR A 132 -16.97 -18.19 2.33
N GLN A 133 -18.00 -18.06 3.17
CA GLN A 133 -17.96 -18.60 4.54
C GLN A 133 -19.29 -19.19 4.98
N ILE A 134 -19.23 -20.09 5.95
CA ILE A 134 -20.41 -20.55 6.69
C ILE A 134 -20.50 -19.74 7.99
N SER A 135 -21.60 -19.00 8.17
CA SER A 135 -21.86 -18.18 9.36
C SER A 135 -22.96 -18.77 10.23
N LYS A 136 -23.01 -18.34 11.52
CA LYS A 136 -23.96 -18.86 12.52
C LYS A 136 -23.96 -20.40 12.60
N PRO A 137 -22.78 -21.02 12.71
CA PRO A 137 -22.66 -22.45 12.58
C PRO A 137 -23.21 -23.20 13.79
N THR A 138 -23.82 -24.38 13.53
CA THR A 138 -23.92 -25.48 14.48
C THR A 138 -22.89 -26.51 14.08
N VAL A 139 -21.98 -26.86 14.98
CA VAL A 139 -20.84 -27.75 14.68
C VAL A 139 -20.96 -29.04 15.47
N THR A 140 -20.88 -30.18 14.78
CA THR A 140 -20.83 -31.50 15.38
C THR A 140 -19.47 -32.13 15.07
N VAL A 141 -18.68 -32.44 16.11
CA VAL A 141 -17.43 -33.19 15.95
C VAL A 141 -17.78 -34.68 15.81
N VAL A 142 -17.37 -35.27 14.70
CA VAL A 142 -17.62 -36.69 14.37
C VAL A 142 -16.49 -37.56 14.90
N SER A 143 -15.24 -37.15 14.72
CA SER A 143 -14.04 -37.83 15.22
C SER A 143 -12.90 -36.84 15.33
N SER A 144 -11.84 -37.18 16.08
CA SER A 144 -10.66 -36.35 16.27
C SER A 144 -9.38 -37.06 15.89
N GLY A 145 -8.30 -36.30 15.63
CA GLY A 145 -6.99 -36.87 15.29
C GLY A 145 -6.92 -37.44 13.88
N ASN A 146 -7.79 -37.02 12.99
CA ASN A 146 -7.77 -37.45 11.59
C ASN A 146 -6.54 -36.88 10.86
N VAL A 147 -6.10 -37.60 9.83
CA VAL A 147 -5.08 -37.15 8.90
C VAL A 147 -5.63 -35.92 8.14
N LEU A 148 -4.84 -34.86 8.06
CA LEU A 148 -5.25 -33.67 7.32
C LEU A 148 -5.24 -33.94 5.82
N PRO A 149 -6.13 -33.32 5.05
CA PRO A 149 -6.04 -33.31 3.59
C PRO A 149 -4.65 -32.85 3.14
N GLU A 150 -4.13 -33.46 2.07
CA GLU A 150 -2.82 -33.12 1.56
C GLU A 150 -2.77 -31.62 1.18
N ALA A 151 -1.69 -30.95 1.58
CA ALA A 151 -1.54 -29.54 1.27
C ALA A 151 -1.20 -29.32 -0.21
N THR A 152 -2.00 -28.53 -0.90
CA THR A 152 -1.74 -28.12 -2.28
C THR A 152 -0.50 -27.24 -2.36
N ALA A 153 0.43 -27.58 -3.24
CA ALA A 153 1.69 -26.84 -3.38
C ALA A 153 1.50 -25.59 -4.27
N ILE A 154 1.80 -24.43 -3.71
CA ILE A 154 1.90 -23.17 -4.45
C ILE A 154 3.37 -22.91 -4.77
N ASN A 155 3.74 -22.82 -6.05
CA ASN A 155 5.11 -22.65 -6.50
C ASN A 155 5.18 -21.98 -7.89
N GLU A 156 6.38 -21.78 -8.41
CA GLU A 156 6.60 -21.11 -9.70
C GLU A 156 5.98 -21.82 -10.92
N TYR A 157 5.66 -23.09 -10.81
CA TYR A 157 5.06 -23.89 -11.89
C TYR A 157 3.54 -23.98 -11.80
N THR A 158 2.98 -23.85 -10.59
CA THR A 158 1.53 -23.95 -10.37
C THR A 158 0.83 -22.59 -10.52
N VAL A 159 1.51 -21.47 -10.18
CA VAL A 159 0.93 -20.13 -10.34
C VAL A 159 1.02 -19.67 -11.79
N PRO A 160 -0.08 -19.33 -12.47
CA PRO A 160 -0.08 -18.82 -13.84
C PRO A 160 0.72 -17.52 -14.03
N ALA A 161 1.10 -17.24 -15.27
CA ALA A 161 1.82 -16.02 -15.62
C ALA A 161 0.88 -14.82 -15.86
N GLU A 162 -0.32 -15.05 -16.37
CA GLU A 162 -1.35 -14.00 -16.50
C GLU A 162 -1.96 -13.73 -15.13
N TYR A 163 -2.18 -12.45 -14.79
CA TYR A 163 -2.62 -12.07 -13.44
C TYR A 163 -4.12 -12.31 -13.24
N THR A 164 -4.95 -11.84 -14.19
CA THR A 164 -6.40 -11.80 -14.04
C THR A 164 -7.09 -11.75 -15.40
N PRO A 165 -8.32 -12.27 -15.56
CA PRO A 165 -9.14 -11.96 -16.71
C PRO A 165 -9.48 -10.46 -16.75
N ALA A 166 -9.86 -9.96 -17.92
CA ALA A 166 -10.46 -8.63 -18.02
C ALA A 166 -11.82 -8.62 -17.31
N GLY A 167 -12.09 -7.55 -16.58
CA GLY A 167 -13.39 -7.40 -15.91
C GLY A 167 -14.55 -7.30 -16.91
N ASP A 168 -15.72 -7.80 -16.53
CA ASP A 168 -16.92 -7.75 -17.34
C ASP A 168 -17.44 -6.30 -17.44
N PRO A 169 -17.45 -5.68 -18.64
CA PRO A 169 -17.98 -4.32 -18.79
C PRO A 169 -19.47 -4.20 -18.42
N ALA A 170 -20.26 -5.26 -18.59
CA ALA A 170 -21.68 -5.26 -18.20
C ALA A 170 -21.87 -5.28 -16.69
N ALA A 171 -20.87 -5.77 -15.95
CA ALA A 171 -20.82 -5.75 -14.48
C ALA A 171 -19.91 -4.63 -13.94
N GLY A 172 -19.69 -3.55 -14.69
CA GLY A 172 -18.88 -2.41 -14.27
C GLY A 172 -17.38 -2.70 -14.17
N GLY A 173 -16.88 -3.74 -14.82
CA GLY A 173 -15.49 -4.18 -14.75
C GLY A 173 -15.21 -5.23 -13.67
N SER A 174 -16.25 -5.80 -13.07
CA SER A 174 -16.12 -6.86 -12.05
C SER A 174 -15.77 -8.21 -12.67
N ILE A 175 -14.91 -8.96 -11.98
CA ILE A 175 -14.58 -10.37 -12.30
C ILE A 175 -15.40 -11.38 -11.48
N ASN A 176 -16.23 -10.92 -10.56
CA ASN A 176 -16.94 -11.80 -9.60
C ASN A 176 -17.82 -12.87 -10.25
N GLY A 177 -18.48 -12.52 -11.35
CA GLY A 177 -19.39 -13.45 -12.07
C GLY A 177 -18.72 -14.25 -13.17
N LEU A 178 -17.43 -14.10 -13.37
CA LEU A 178 -16.70 -14.86 -14.39
C LEU A 178 -16.36 -16.25 -13.86
N THR A 179 -16.49 -17.25 -14.74
CA THR A 179 -16.02 -18.60 -14.44
C THR A 179 -14.51 -18.60 -14.26
N LEU A 180 -14.02 -19.23 -13.20
CA LEU A 180 -12.60 -19.31 -12.90
C LEU A 180 -11.84 -20.15 -13.93
N GLU A 181 -10.68 -19.63 -14.35
CA GLU A 181 -9.71 -20.30 -15.21
C GLU A 181 -8.36 -20.45 -14.47
N PRO A 182 -8.28 -21.29 -13.41
CA PRO A 182 -7.13 -21.38 -12.52
C PRO A 182 -5.83 -21.84 -13.19
N SER A 183 -5.90 -22.48 -14.33
CA SER A 183 -4.73 -22.84 -15.14
C SER A 183 -4.17 -21.66 -15.95
N ARG A 184 -4.91 -20.56 -16.06
CA ARG A 184 -4.57 -19.40 -16.89
C ARG A 184 -4.27 -18.15 -16.08
N TYR A 185 -5.08 -17.83 -15.06
CA TYR A 185 -5.01 -16.59 -14.31
C TYR A 185 -4.62 -16.84 -12.85
N ALA A 186 -3.68 -16.03 -12.35
CA ALA A 186 -3.19 -16.17 -10.98
C ALA A 186 -4.26 -15.88 -9.93
N LEU A 187 -5.11 -14.85 -10.14
CA LEU A 187 -6.21 -14.56 -9.19
C LEU A 187 -7.24 -15.70 -9.17
N ASP A 188 -7.52 -16.33 -10.32
CA ASP A 188 -8.43 -17.48 -10.39
C ASP A 188 -7.82 -18.72 -9.71
N TYR A 189 -6.50 -18.90 -9.86
CA TYR A 189 -5.76 -19.95 -9.20
C TYR A 189 -5.80 -19.81 -7.67
N TYR A 190 -5.57 -18.61 -7.14
CA TYR A 190 -5.66 -18.40 -5.71
C TYR A 190 -7.09 -18.55 -5.19
N GLU A 191 -8.07 -18.09 -5.94
CA GLU A 191 -9.49 -18.23 -5.59
C GLU A 191 -9.91 -19.70 -5.52
N SER A 192 -9.53 -20.52 -6.48
CA SER A 192 -9.84 -21.95 -6.47
C SER A 192 -9.16 -22.74 -5.32
N LEU A 193 -8.31 -22.07 -4.53
CA LEU A 193 -7.68 -22.61 -3.32
C LEU A 193 -8.19 -21.95 -2.04
N GLU A 194 -9.21 -21.08 -2.11
CA GLU A 194 -9.75 -20.38 -0.93
C GLU A 194 -10.13 -21.38 0.18
N GLY A 195 -9.65 -21.15 1.40
CA GLY A 195 -9.92 -22.00 2.56
C GLY A 195 -9.14 -23.33 2.58
N MET A 196 -8.50 -23.73 1.49
CA MET A 196 -7.75 -24.98 1.42
C MET A 196 -6.44 -24.96 2.19
N ASN A 197 -6.01 -26.12 2.67
CA ASN A 197 -4.67 -26.33 3.23
C ASN A 197 -3.63 -26.29 2.11
N VAL A 198 -2.82 -25.23 2.10
CA VAL A 198 -1.80 -25.00 1.07
C VAL A 198 -0.40 -24.99 1.68
N LYS A 199 0.62 -25.20 0.85
CA LYS A 199 2.04 -25.12 1.27
C LYS A 199 2.87 -24.41 0.22
N ILE A 200 3.86 -23.65 0.71
CA ILE A 200 4.96 -23.13 -0.11
C ILE A 200 6.29 -23.71 0.40
N GLY A 201 7.24 -23.88 -0.50
CA GLY A 201 8.61 -24.20 -0.17
C GLY A 201 9.43 -22.97 0.17
N THR A 202 10.77 -23.09 0.11
CA THR A 202 11.66 -21.96 0.27
C THR A 202 11.32 -20.85 -0.71
N SER A 203 11.00 -19.65 -0.17
CA SER A 203 10.57 -18.48 -0.92
C SER A 203 11.41 -17.27 -0.57
N ARG A 204 11.50 -16.30 -1.48
CA ARG A 204 12.20 -15.04 -1.24
C ARG A 204 11.24 -14.02 -0.63
N VAL A 205 11.68 -13.33 0.42
CA VAL A 205 10.95 -12.22 1.03
C VAL A 205 11.04 -11.01 0.10
N VAL A 206 9.89 -10.43 -0.25
CA VAL A 206 9.75 -9.28 -1.15
C VAL A 206 9.08 -8.07 -0.50
N GLY A 207 8.48 -8.25 0.67
CA GLY A 207 8.04 -7.20 1.58
C GLY A 207 8.48 -7.58 2.99
N ALA A 208 9.16 -6.67 3.67
CA ALA A 208 9.70 -6.89 5.01
C ALA A 208 8.57 -7.15 6.02
N THR A 209 8.93 -7.74 7.17
CA THR A 209 7.99 -7.90 8.27
C THR A 209 7.51 -6.54 8.76
N ASP A 210 6.21 -6.34 8.72
CA ASP A 210 5.57 -5.11 9.16
C ASP A 210 5.22 -5.10 10.66
N PRO A 211 4.76 -3.97 11.22
CA PRO A 211 4.37 -3.88 12.64
C PRO A 211 3.18 -4.79 13.02
N TYR A 212 2.43 -5.30 12.04
CA TYR A 212 1.28 -6.19 12.25
C TYR A 212 1.66 -7.67 12.24
N SER A 213 2.97 -7.98 12.09
CA SER A 213 3.49 -9.35 12.01
C SER A 213 3.04 -10.08 10.76
N GLU A 214 3.18 -9.39 9.65
CA GLU A 214 2.92 -9.88 8.29
C GLU A 214 4.19 -9.68 7.45
N LEU A 215 4.39 -10.53 6.46
CA LEU A 215 5.44 -10.35 5.45
C LEU A 215 4.95 -10.83 4.10
N TRP A 216 5.63 -10.42 3.02
CA TRP A 216 5.32 -10.89 1.67
C TRP A 216 6.49 -11.69 1.10
N VAL A 217 6.15 -12.79 0.48
CA VAL A 217 7.11 -13.61 -0.27
C VAL A 217 6.74 -13.67 -1.75
N THR A 218 7.68 -14.06 -2.58
CA THR A 218 7.39 -14.54 -3.93
C THR A 218 7.76 -16.01 -4.08
N VAL A 219 6.84 -16.78 -4.65
CA VAL A 219 7.10 -18.17 -5.05
C VAL A 219 7.76 -18.26 -6.43
N LYS A 220 7.79 -17.13 -7.20
CA LYS A 220 8.45 -17.00 -8.50
C LYS A 220 9.73 -16.18 -8.36
N GLY A 221 10.82 -16.83 -8.00
CA GLY A 221 12.08 -16.18 -7.68
C GLY A 221 12.71 -15.33 -8.79
N TRP A 222 12.29 -15.51 -10.03
CA TRP A 222 12.78 -14.81 -11.23
C TRP A 222 11.87 -13.66 -11.71
N GLU A 223 10.63 -13.57 -11.21
CA GLU A 223 9.64 -12.60 -11.65
C GLU A 223 10.03 -11.18 -11.24
N ASN A 224 10.21 -10.27 -12.21
CA ASN A 224 10.51 -8.84 -12.04
C ASN A 224 11.51 -8.52 -10.91
N THR A 225 12.59 -9.29 -10.81
CA THR A 225 13.52 -9.22 -9.68
C THR A 225 14.20 -7.85 -9.59
N ALA A 226 14.05 -7.18 -8.44
CA ALA A 226 14.87 -6.03 -8.07
C ALA A 226 16.31 -6.46 -7.78
N ARG A 227 17.27 -5.56 -7.99
CA ARG A 227 18.71 -5.83 -7.74
C ARG A 227 18.97 -6.32 -6.32
N ARG A 228 18.22 -5.83 -5.34
CA ARG A 228 18.39 -6.11 -3.91
C ARG A 228 17.47 -7.21 -3.37
N GLY A 229 16.67 -7.82 -4.24
CA GLY A 229 15.88 -9.01 -3.90
C GLY A 229 14.36 -8.80 -3.85
N GLY A 230 13.85 -7.59 -3.99
CA GLY A 230 12.42 -7.33 -4.11
C GLY A 230 11.82 -7.77 -5.46
N THR A 231 10.57 -7.45 -5.70
CA THR A 231 9.87 -7.59 -6.98
C THR A 231 9.42 -6.24 -7.48
N ILE A 232 9.90 -5.81 -8.66
CA ILE A 232 9.56 -4.50 -9.24
C ILE A 232 8.13 -4.49 -9.77
N TYR A 233 7.36 -3.47 -9.40
CA TYR A 233 6.11 -3.11 -10.05
C TYR A 233 6.40 -2.01 -11.08
N GLY A 234 6.73 -2.41 -12.29
CA GLY A 234 7.27 -1.51 -13.32
C GLY A 234 6.29 -1.13 -14.43
N SER A 235 5.05 -1.63 -14.40
CA SER A 235 3.93 -1.24 -15.25
C SER A 235 2.62 -1.78 -14.69
N TYR A 236 1.49 -1.27 -15.16
CA TYR A 236 0.16 -1.75 -14.76
C TYR A 236 -0.11 -3.21 -15.17
N GLU A 237 0.63 -3.74 -16.13
CA GLU A 237 0.54 -5.11 -16.63
C GLU A 237 1.49 -6.08 -15.89
N SER A 238 2.33 -5.59 -14.97
CA SER A 238 3.34 -6.38 -14.25
C SER A 238 3.00 -6.52 -12.77
N GLN A 239 1.91 -7.23 -12.46
CA GLN A 239 1.38 -7.32 -11.09
C GLN A 239 2.12 -8.28 -10.15
N ASN A 240 3.13 -9.01 -10.62
CA ASN A 240 3.90 -9.98 -9.83
C ASN A 240 3.04 -11.12 -9.27
N THR A 241 2.72 -12.08 -10.14
CA THR A 241 1.74 -13.15 -9.89
C THR A 241 2.15 -14.13 -8.77
N GLY A 242 3.47 -14.29 -8.53
CA GLY A 242 4.00 -15.17 -7.48
C GLY A 242 3.96 -14.60 -6.07
N ARG A 243 3.43 -13.39 -5.89
CA ARG A 243 3.39 -12.67 -4.61
C ARG A 243 2.31 -13.23 -3.68
N LEU A 244 2.66 -13.49 -2.42
CA LEU A 244 1.76 -14.02 -1.41
C LEU A 244 2.08 -13.42 -0.04
N GLN A 245 1.04 -12.97 0.68
CA GLN A 245 1.18 -12.55 2.06
C GLN A 245 1.28 -13.79 2.97
N ILE A 246 2.08 -13.67 4.02
CA ILE A 246 2.23 -14.69 5.07
C ILE A 246 1.83 -14.07 6.40
N GLN A 247 0.87 -14.70 7.06
CA GLN A 247 0.51 -14.48 8.46
C GLN A 247 0.71 -15.78 9.23
N GLN A 248 0.81 -15.72 10.56
CA GLN A 248 0.78 -16.94 11.37
C GLN A 248 -0.59 -17.15 12.02
N LEU A 249 -0.95 -18.39 12.20
CA LEU A 249 -2.19 -18.80 12.85
C LEU A 249 -2.10 -18.75 14.38
N ALA A 250 -0.91 -19.04 14.93
CA ALA A 250 -0.66 -18.95 16.37
C ALA A 250 -0.68 -17.48 16.83
N PRO A 251 -1.25 -17.18 18.02
CA PRO A 251 -1.16 -15.85 18.61
C PRO A 251 0.30 -15.41 18.78
N ILE A 252 0.61 -14.14 18.47
CA ILE A 252 1.98 -13.58 18.59
C ILE A 252 2.56 -13.71 20.00
N ALA A 253 1.69 -13.64 21.01
CA ALA A 253 2.09 -13.81 22.42
C ALA A 253 2.58 -15.24 22.73
N GLU A 254 2.14 -16.24 21.99
CA GLU A 254 2.54 -17.64 22.13
C GLU A 254 3.75 -17.99 21.27
N GLN A 255 3.78 -17.44 20.06
CA GLN A 255 4.86 -17.63 19.09
C GLN A 255 5.19 -16.29 18.44
N PRO A 256 6.35 -15.67 18.73
CA PRO A 256 6.78 -14.45 18.04
C PRO A 256 6.91 -14.66 16.53
N PHE A 257 6.38 -13.72 15.76
CA PHE A 257 6.54 -13.73 14.31
C PHE A 257 8.00 -13.40 13.93
N PRO A 258 8.59 -14.06 12.94
CA PRO A 258 9.96 -13.79 12.56
C PRO A 258 10.12 -12.41 11.90
N VAL A 259 11.23 -11.74 12.19
CA VAL A 259 11.62 -10.50 11.52
C VAL A 259 12.43 -10.84 10.26
N ALA A 260 11.99 -10.32 9.13
CA ALA A 260 12.65 -10.51 7.83
C ALA A 260 12.71 -9.20 7.06
N ASN A 261 13.75 -9.02 6.27
CA ASN A 261 13.92 -7.93 5.32
C ASN A 261 13.70 -8.41 3.89
N VAL A 262 13.50 -7.48 2.97
CA VAL A 262 13.49 -7.81 1.54
C VAL A 262 14.80 -8.49 1.14
N GLY A 263 14.72 -9.54 0.30
CA GLY A 263 15.88 -10.32 -0.11
C GLY A 263 16.27 -11.47 0.85
N ASP A 264 15.72 -11.51 2.06
CA ASP A 264 15.81 -12.67 2.93
C ASP A 264 15.08 -13.88 2.32
N LYS A 265 15.28 -15.05 2.88
CA LYS A 265 14.58 -16.28 2.46
C LYS A 265 13.78 -16.85 3.62
N LEU A 266 12.52 -17.13 3.37
CA LEU A 266 11.71 -17.99 4.23
C LEU A 266 11.97 -19.44 3.80
N THR A 267 12.78 -20.17 4.57
CA THR A 267 13.29 -21.50 4.21
C THR A 267 12.47 -22.61 4.86
N GLY A 268 12.43 -23.77 4.21
CA GLY A 268 11.61 -24.90 4.64
C GLY A 268 10.18 -24.79 4.11
N THR A 269 9.26 -25.45 4.79
CA THR A 269 7.84 -25.45 4.42
C THR A 269 7.06 -24.46 5.27
N THR A 270 6.30 -23.59 4.62
CA THR A 270 5.24 -22.78 5.25
C THR A 270 3.91 -23.33 4.79
N GLN A 271 3.02 -23.68 5.73
CA GLN A 271 1.79 -24.42 5.44
C GLN A 271 0.65 -23.99 6.35
N GLY A 272 -0.55 -23.87 5.79
CA GLY A 272 -1.79 -23.56 6.48
C GLY A 272 -2.93 -23.27 5.52
N PRO A 273 -4.10 -22.81 6.00
CA PRO A 273 -5.18 -22.39 5.15
C PRO A 273 -4.82 -21.17 4.29
N LEU A 274 -5.35 -21.12 3.07
CA LEU A 274 -5.34 -19.90 2.24
C LEU A 274 -6.59 -19.07 2.57
N ASP A 275 -6.39 -17.81 2.91
CA ASP A 275 -7.43 -16.84 3.26
C ASP A 275 -7.32 -15.61 2.36
N PHE A 276 -8.26 -14.70 2.45
CA PHE A 276 -8.19 -13.39 1.81
C PHE A 276 -8.44 -12.29 2.83
N ASN A 277 -7.62 -11.24 2.82
CA ASN A 277 -7.79 -10.09 3.69
C ASN A 277 -7.63 -8.75 2.95
N LYS A 278 -8.10 -7.66 3.58
CA LYS A 278 -8.09 -6.32 2.97
C LYS A 278 -6.70 -5.69 2.82
N PHE A 279 -5.67 -6.23 3.47
CA PHE A 279 -4.34 -5.63 3.50
C PHE A 279 -3.38 -6.29 2.51
N GLY A 280 -3.48 -7.61 2.32
CA GLY A 280 -2.57 -8.38 1.48
C GLY A 280 -3.22 -9.11 0.31
N GLY A 281 -4.54 -9.16 0.25
CA GLY A 281 -5.26 -10.03 -0.67
C GLY A 281 -5.16 -11.49 -0.22
N TYR A 282 -4.79 -12.41 -1.11
CA TYR A 282 -4.60 -13.82 -0.76
C TYR A 282 -3.44 -13.98 0.22
N THR A 283 -3.72 -14.67 1.32
CA THR A 283 -2.85 -14.76 2.49
C THR A 283 -2.75 -16.21 2.95
N LEU A 284 -1.54 -16.75 3.01
CA LEU A 284 -1.30 -18.04 3.66
C LEU A 284 -1.24 -17.81 5.17
N VAL A 285 -2.24 -18.32 5.89
CA VAL A 285 -2.32 -18.26 7.36
C VAL A 285 -1.61 -19.49 7.93
N ALA A 286 -0.33 -19.33 8.23
CA ALA A 286 0.58 -20.43 8.51
C ALA A 286 0.32 -21.10 9.86
N ARG A 287 -0.05 -22.37 9.84
CA ARG A 287 0.00 -23.28 10.99
C ARG A 287 1.45 -23.74 11.24
N THR A 288 2.18 -24.00 10.16
CA THR A 288 3.62 -24.24 10.18
C THR A 288 4.31 -23.12 9.41
N LEU A 289 5.25 -22.43 10.05
CA LEU A 289 5.98 -21.32 9.45
C LEU A 289 7.43 -21.73 9.19
N GLY A 290 7.93 -21.42 8.01
CA GLY A 290 9.34 -21.59 7.65
C GLY A 290 10.27 -20.75 8.50
N THR A 291 11.56 -20.95 8.34
CA THR A 291 12.60 -20.21 9.09
C THR A 291 13.22 -19.13 8.21
N VAL A 292 13.32 -17.92 8.74
CA VAL A 292 13.98 -16.81 8.05
C VAL A 292 15.50 -17.03 8.02
N LYS A 293 16.07 -16.95 6.82
CA LYS A 293 17.51 -16.91 6.58
C LYS A 293 17.84 -15.54 5.99
N ALA A 294 18.64 -14.76 6.72
CA ALA A 294 19.04 -13.42 6.33
C ALA A 294 19.74 -13.40 4.96
N GLY A 295 19.38 -12.41 4.16
CA GLY A 295 20.02 -12.05 2.90
C GLY A 295 21.22 -11.11 3.10
N PRO A 296 21.84 -10.67 2.01
CA PRO A 296 23.07 -9.85 2.08
C PRO A 296 22.80 -8.34 2.14
N ILE A 297 21.54 -7.88 2.15
CA ILE A 297 21.27 -6.44 2.05
C ILE A 297 21.64 -5.69 3.34
N ALA A 298 22.10 -4.45 3.14
CA ALA A 298 22.37 -3.49 4.21
C ALA A 298 21.92 -2.10 3.74
N PRO A 299 21.62 -1.15 4.65
CA PRO A 299 21.32 0.22 4.27
C PRO A 299 22.41 0.81 3.36
N GLU A 300 21.99 1.45 2.28
CA GLU A 300 22.90 2.02 1.28
C GLU A 300 23.51 3.34 1.74
N LYS A 301 24.59 3.71 1.09
CA LYS A 301 25.25 5.02 1.24
C LYS A 301 25.55 5.57 -0.14
N THR A 302 25.05 6.76 -0.40
CA THR A 302 25.38 7.44 -1.65
C THR A 302 26.78 8.07 -1.61
N LYS A 303 27.35 8.34 -2.76
CA LYS A 303 28.67 9.02 -2.83
C LYS A 303 28.50 10.50 -2.46
N PRO A 304 29.48 11.12 -1.76
CA PRO A 304 29.45 12.55 -1.53
C PRO A 304 29.58 13.33 -2.84
N GLN A 305 28.99 14.52 -2.90
CA GLN A 305 29.10 15.43 -4.02
C GLN A 305 30.51 16.03 -4.12
N ALA A 306 31.01 16.20 -5.34
CA ALA A 306 32.24 16.93 -5.57
C ALA A 306 32.03 18.45 -5.31
N GLN A 307 33.11 19.20 -5.10
CA GLN A 307 33.04 20.64 -4.78
C GLN A 307 32.26 21.46 -5.81
N GLN A 308 32.32 21.10 -7.09
CA GLN A 308 31.64 21.79 -8.20
C GLN A 308 30.26 21.20 -8.51
N GLU A 309 29.82 20.20 -7.80
CA GLU A 309 28.51 19.57 -7.94
C GLU A 309 27.56 20.10 -6.87
N LEU A 310 26.32 20.33 -7.25
CA LEU A 310 25.19 20.56 -6.36
C LEU A 310 24.48 19.22 -6.13
N ALA A 311 24.35 18.82 -4.87
CA ALA A 311 23.54 17.69 -4.46
C ALA A 311 22.17 18.16 -3.96
N VAL A 312 21.11 17.65 -4.58
CA VAL A 312 19.74 17.94 -4.19
C VAL A 312 19.06 16.63 -3.88
N ALA A 313 18.38 16.56 -2.74
CA ALA A 313 17.70 15.35 -2.28
C ALA A 313 16.26 15.63 -1.90
N THR A 314 15.45 14.59 -1.85
CA THR A 314 14.09 14.58 -1.28
C THR A 314 13.94 13.42 -0.32
N TYR A 315 13.21 13.60 0.78
CA TYR A 315 13.01 12.60 1.79
C TYR A 315 11.68 12.78 2.53
N ASN A 316 10.75 11.88 2.32
CA ASN A 316 9.55 11.78 3.16
C ASN A 316 9.97 11.18 4.52
N VAL A 317 9.73 11.90 5.62
CA VAL A 317 10.18 11.54 6.97
C VAL A 317 9.06 11.01 7.87
N GLU A 318 7.95 10.62 7.26
CA GLU A 318 6.81 9.95 7.90
C GLU A 318 6.28 10.70 9.13
N ASN A 319 5.50 11.77 8.87
CA ASN A 319 4.79 12.57 9.88
C ASN A 319 5.65 13.04 11.07
N LEU A 320 6.85 13.56 10.81
CA LEU A 320 7.79 13.97 11.85
C LEU A 320 7.27 15.18 12.63
N ASP A 321 7.16 15.05 13.97
CA ASP A 321 6.76 16.10 14.90
C ASP A 321 7.60 16.09 16.20
N PRO A 322 7.55 17.14 17.05
CA PRO A 322 8.41 17.20 18.24
C PRO A 322 8.07 16.17 19.31
N THR A 323 6.89 15.52 19.24
CA THR A 323 6.46 14.48 20.19
C THR A 323 7.05 13.12 19.86
N ASP A 324 7.57 12.94 18.65
CA ASP A 324 8.32 11.75 18.27
C ASP A 324 9.52 11.52 19.18
N PRO A 325 9.86 10.24 19.47
CA PRO A 325 11.04 9.88 20.24
C PRO A 325 12.33 10.50 19.66
N GLN A 326 13.28 10.85 20.54
CA GLN A 326 14.57 11.41 20.08
C GLN A 326 15.30 10.43 19.16
N GLU A 327 15.14 9.14 19.38
CA GLU A 327 15.71 8.07 18.56
C GLU A 327 15.29 8.15 17.09
N LYS A 328 14.02 8.54 16.76
CA LYS A 328 13.57 8.78 15.39
C LYS A 328 14.32 9.96 14.76
N PHE A 329 14.45 11.08 15.48
CA PHE A 329 15.22 12.23 15.03
C PHE A 329 16.69 11.89 14.78
N ASP A 330 17.32 11.16 15.71
CA ASP A 330 18.73 10.75 15.60
C ASP A 330 18.94 9.80 14.41
N ALA A 331 18.03 8.89 14.19
CA ALA A 331 18.09 7.94 13.08
C ALA A 331 17.90 8.62 11.72
N LEU A 332 16.91 9.53 11.59
CA LEU A 332 16.72 10.35 10.39
C LEU A 332 17.92 11.28 10.14
N ALA A 333 18.45 11.90 11.19
CA ALA A 333 19.65 12.75 11.11
C ALA A 333 20.88 11.97 10.63
N LYS A 334 21.08 10.76 11.17
CA LYS A 334 22.13 9.84 10.72
C LYS A 334 21.95 9.45 9.25
N ALA A 335 20.72 9.20 8.81
CA ALA A 335 20.42 8.93 7.41
C ALA A 335 20.84 10.11 6.52
N VAL A 336 20.51 11.35 6.88
CA VAL A 336 20.94 12.55 6.14
C VAL A 336 22.46 12.66 6.06
N VAL A 337 23.17 12.42 7.17
CA VAL A 337 24.62 12.60 7.24
C VAL A 337 25.39 11.45 6.59
N GLU A 338 25.08 10.21 7.00
CA GLU A 338 25.88 9.05 6.61
C GLU A 338 25.40 8.40 5.31
N ASN A 339 24.08 8.31 5.10
CA ASN A 339 23.53 7.62 3.94
C ASN A 339 23.39 8.56 2.74
N LEU A 340 22.91 9.81 2.94
CA LEU A 340 22.76 10.80 1.89
C LEU A 340 24.01 11.67 1.68
N SER A 341 25.06 11.54 2.50
CA SER A 341 26.29 12.32 2.44
C SER A 341 26.07 13.83 2.54
N SER A 342 25.13 14.28 3.39
CA SER A 342 24.81 15.67 3.66
C SER A 342 24.57 16.49 2.38
N PRO A 343 23.45 16.30 1.66
CA PRO A 343 23.15 17.01 0.42
C PRO A 343 23.11 18.53 0.63
N ASP A 344 23.40 19.30 -0.41
CA ASP A 344 23.44 20.77 -0.33
C ASP A 344 22.05 21.38 -0.14
N ILE A 345 21.01 20.75 -0.75
CA ILE A 345 19.59 21.06 -0.60
C ILE A 345 18.87 19.75 -0.32
N LEU A 346 18.00 19.73 0.68
CA LEU A 346 17.16 18.60 1.03
C LEU A 346 15.72 19.09 1.16
N ALA A 347 14.84 18.63 0.30
CA ALA A 347 13.41 18.77 0.51
C ALA A 347 12.92 17.66 1.44
N LEU A 348 12.11 18.04 2.41
CA LEU A 348 11.46 17.14 3.34
C LEU A 348 9.97 17.16 3.08
N GLU A 349 9.38 15.99 3.07
CA GLU A 349 7.93 15.78 3.07
C GLU A 349 7.49 15.25 4.44
N GLU A 350 6.24 15.47 4.78
CA GLU A 350 5.63 15.03 6.05
C GLU A 350 6.26 15.62 7.32
N ILE A 351 6.65 16.89 7.24
CA ILE A 351 6.92 17.67 8.45
C ILE A 351 5.59 18.16 9.01
N GLN A 352 5.30 17.77 10.25
CA GLN A 352 4.12 18.20 10.99
C GLN A 352 4.41 19.47 11.79
N ASP A 353 3.36 20.09 12.35
CA ASP A 353 3.48 21.25 13.21
C ASP A 353 4.11 20.91 14.59
N ASP A 354 4.22 21.93 15.43
CA ASP A 354 4.94 21.84 16.71
C ASP A 354 4.25 20.98 17.78
N ASN A 355 3.11 20.37 17.47
CA ASN A 355 2.40 19.44 18.37
C ASN A 355 1.73 18.25 17.69
N GLY A 356 2.07 18.01 16.43
CA GLY A 356 1.67 16.80 15.67
C GLY A 356 0.16 16.69 15.46
N ALA A 357 -0.41 15.53 15.77
CA ALA A 357 -1.83 15.23 15.55
C ALA A 357 -2.81 16.01 16.46
N LYS A 358 -2.34 16.94 17.29
CA LYS A 358 -3.20 17.68 18.21
C LYS A 358 -3.98 18.78 17.48
N ASN A 359 -5.29 18.66 17.45
CA ASN A 359 -6.18 19.61 16.80
C ASN A 359 -6.44 20.85 17.68
N ASP A 360 -5.56 21.84 17.67
CA ASP A 360 -5.69 23.08 18.46
C ASP A 360 -5.38 24.37 17.66
N GLY A 361 -5.17 24.26 16.34
CA GLY A 361 -4.90 25.39 15.45
C GLY A 361 -3.42 25.78 15.39
N THR A 362 -2.51 25.02 15.98
CA THR A 362 -1.06 25.22 15.81
C THR A 362 -0.68 24.91 14.37
N VAL A 363 0.02 25.85 13.71
CA VAL A 363 0.49 25.68 12.32
C VAL A 363 1.99 25.87 12.17
N SER A 364 2.68 26.38 13.19
CA SER A 364 4.15 26.48 13.19
C SER A 364 4.80 25.11 13.25
N ALA A 365 5.94 24.91 12.59
CA ALA A 365 6.80 23.74 12.71
C ALA A 365 8.23 24.11 13.19
N GLU A 366 8.37 25.23 13.88
CA GLU A 366 9.67 25.76 14.28
C GLU A 366 10.38 24.83 15.27
N GLN A 367 9.64 24.23 16.22
CA GLN A 367 10.20 23.27 17.17
C GLN A 367 10.61 21.97 16.46
N THR A 368 9.77 21.45 15.57
CA THR A 368 10.07 20.24 14.76
C THR A 368 11.37 20.43 14.00
N LEU A 369 11.49 21.55 13.27
CA LEU A 369 12.64 21.84 12.41
C LEU A 369 13.91 22.16 13.22
N THR A 370 13.78 22.86 14.34
CA THR A 370 14.89 23.12 15.26
C THR A 370 15.43 21.82 15.86
N LYS A 371 14.53 20.93 16.32
CA LYS A 371 14.91 19.63 16.87
C LYS A 371 15.63 18.80 15.81
N PHE A 372 15.10 18.75 14.57
CA PHE A 372 15.70 17.96 13.49
C PHE A 372 17.06 18.52 13.03
N THR A 373 17.18 19.81 12.78
CA THR A 373 18.48 20.41 12.36
C THR A 373 19.53 20.32 13.46
N THR A 374 19.12 20.38 14.74
CA THR A 374 20.02 20.12 15.89
C THR A 374 20.50 18.67 15.90
N ALA A 375 19.63 17.70 15.65
CA ALA A 375 20.01 16.30 15.56
C ALA A 375 20.98 16.05 14.39
N ILE A 376 20.76 16.68 13.22
CA ILE A 376 21.68 16.59 12.07
C ILE A 376 23.07 17.14 12.42
N ALA A 377 23.13 18.30 13.10
CA ALA A 377 24.41 18.86 13.53
C ALA A 377 25.10 17.96 14.57
N ALA A 378 24.34 17.38 15.50
CA ALA A 378 24.86 16.43 16.50
C ALA A 378 25.40 15.14 15.85
N ALA A 379 24.81 14.69 14.73
CA ALA A 379 25.29 13.57 13.92
C ALA A 379 26.55 13.92 13.08
N GLY A 380 27.06 15.14 13.16
CA GLY A 380 28.24 15.62 12.41
C GLY A 380 27.93 16.21 11.05
N GLY A 381 26.67 16.47 10.75
CA GLY A 381 26.22 17.15 9.55
C GLY A 381 26.45 18.66 9.58
N PRO A 382 26.19 19.37 8.45
CA PRO A 382 26.30 20.83 8.41
C PRO A 382 25.15 21.49 9.22
N SER A 383 25.38 22.74 9.63
CA SER A 383 24.32 23.55 10.23
C SER A 383 23.33 24.01 9.16
N TYR A 384 22.36 23.17 8.85
CA TYR A 384 21.32 23.48 7.88
C TYR A 384 20.47 24.65 8.35
N GLN A 385 20.11 25.50 7.40
CA GLN A 385 19.00 26.45 7.53
C GLN A 385 17.77 25.86 6.83
N TRP A 386 16.57 26.34 7.22
CA TRP A 386 15.32 25.87 6.59
C TRP A 386 14.48 27.01 6.02
N ARG A 387 13.63 26.69 5.05
CA ARG A 387 12.57 27.54 4.52
C ARG A 387 11.33 26.72 4.28
N SER A 388 10.20 27.26 4.74
CA SER A 388 8.86 26.68 4.55
C SER A 388 7.82 27.79 4.48
N VAL A 389 6.59 27.42 4.17
CA VAL A 389 5.39 28.26 4.30
C VAL A 389 4.39 27.51 5.16
N ASP A 390 3.98 28.10 6.27
CA ASP A 390 2.99 27.50 7.16
C ASP A 390 1.65 27.31 6.44
N PRO A 391 0.96 26.17 6.61
CA PRO A 391 -0.37 25.96 6.04
C PRO A 391 -1.43 26.78 6.77
N GLN A 392 -2.61 26.91 6.15
CA GLN A 392 -3.82 27.22 6.91
C GLN A 392 -4.21 25.97 7.72
N ASP A 393 -4.71 26.19 8.94
CA ASP A 393 -5.11 25.09 9.82
C ASP A 393 -6.01 24.07 9.12
N LYS A 394 -5.56 22.82 9.04
CA LYS A 394 -6.23 21.65 8.44
C LYS A 394 -6.62 21.80 6.96
N LYS A 395 -5.92 22.62 6.18
CA LYS A 395 -6.22 22.83 4.75
C LYS A 395 -5.30 22.07 3.80
N ASP A 396 -4.23 21.47 4.32
CA ASP A 396 -3.24 20.77 3.50
C ASP A 396 -3.38 19.24 3.58
N GLY A 397 -4.42 18.72 4.25
CA GLY A 397 -4.63 17.28 4.43
C GLY A 397 -3.60 16.65 5.37
N GLY A 398 -3.27 15.37 5.16
CA GLY A 398 -2.34 14.62 5.99
C GLY A 398 -2.99 14.01 7.23
N GLU A 399 -2.24 13.85 8.30
CA GLU A 399 -2.70 13.26 9.55
C GLU A 399 -3.83 14.08 10.18
N PRO A 400 -4.93 13.43 10.65
CA PRO A 400 -6.03 14.14 11.28
C PRO A 400 -5.59 14.95 12.50
N GLY A 401 -5.86 16.26 12.47
CA GLY A 401 -5.50 17.21 13.55
C GLY A 401 -4.17 17.92 13.34
N GLY A 402 -3.25 17.35 12.55
CA GLY A 402 -1.97 17.93 12.22
C GLY A 402 -1.99 18.94 11.07
N ASN A 403 -0.88 19.62 10.87
CA ASN A 403 -0.68 20.63 9.82
C ASN A 403 0.61 20.32 9.04
N ILE A 404 0.50 19.43 8.08
CA ILE A 404 1.58 18.88 7.25
C ILE A 404 2.12 19.90 6.23
N ARG A 405 3.43 19.85 5.93
CA ARG A 405 4.08 20.69 4.93
C ARG A 405 5.31 20.07 4.31
N GLN A 406 5.78 20.71 3.21
CA GLN A 406 7.11 20.52 2.67
C GLN A 406 8.06 21.59 3.22
N VAL A 407 9.34 21.24 3.36
CA VAL A 407 10.38 22.12 3.89
C VAL A 407 11.65 21.98 3.07
N PHE A 408 12.34 23.06 2.77
CA PHE A 408 13.71 23.03 2.30
C PHE A 408 14.68 23.15 3.46
N LEU A 409 15.58 22.16 3.62
CA LEU A 409 16.82 22.35 4.36
C LEU A 409 17.94 22.65 3.35
N PHE A 410 18.85 23.57 3.67
CA PHE A 410 19.99 23.85 2.82
C PHE A 410 21.26 24.17 3.62
N ASN A 411 22.41 23.76 3.07
CA ASN A 411 23.72 24.02 3.66
C ASN A 411 24.23 25.41 3.24
N PRO A 412 24.20 26.45 4.11
CA PRO A 412 24.56 27.81 3.75
C PRO A 412 26.04 28.00 3.42
N ALA A 413 26.90 27.06 3.77
CA ALA A 413 28.32 27.08 3.38
C ALA A 413 28.52 26.66 1.91
N ARG A 414 27.53 26.09 1.28
CA ARG A 414 27.60 25.55 -0.09
C ARG A 414 26.66 26.28 -1.06
N VAL A 415 25.44 26.57 -0.62
CA VAL A 415 24.38 27.17 -1.42
C VAL A 415 23.72 28.30 -0.67
N SER A 416 23.37 29.38 -1.36
CA SER A 416 22.58 30.48 -0.78
C SER A 416 21.13 30.40 -1.24
N PHE A 417 20.21 30.68 -0.34
CA PHE A 417 18.79 30.87 -0.67
C PHE A 417 18.54 32.33 -1.09
N THR A 418 17.79 32.54 -2.17
CA THR A 418 17.40 33.88 -2.60
C THR A 418 16.14 34.28 -1.85
N GLU A 419 16.32 35.12 -0.81
CA GLU A 419 15.18 35.68 -0.08
C GLU A 419 14.44 36.68 -0.97
N ARG A 420 13.15 36.45 -1.17
CA ARG A 420 12.24 37.43 -1.75
C ARG A 420 11.07 37.63 -0.78
N ALA A 421 10.16 38.58 -1.10
CA ALA A 421 8.97 38.74 -0.25
C ALA A 421 8.40 37.33 0.08
N PRO A 422 8.34 36.90 1.35
CA PRO A 422 7.92 35.57 1.69
C PRO A 422 6.47 35.36 1.26
N GLY A 423 6.19 34.17 0.69
CA GLY A 423 4.82 33.76 0.44
C GLY A 423 4.11 33.42 1.74
N ASP A 424 2.80 33.38 1.68
CA ASP A 424 1.94 32.89 2.74
C ASP A 424 1.13 31.66 2.26
N ALA A 425 0.24 31.16 3.11
CA ALA A 425 -0.55 29.96 2.82
C ALA A 425 -1.44 30.06 1.57
N VAL A 426 -1.78 31.26 1.12
CA VAL A 426 -2.78 31.52 0.07
C VAL A 426 -2.26 32.33 -1.10
N THR A 427 -1.11 33.01 -0.93
CA THR A 427 -0.51 33.82 -1.98
C THR A 427 0.33 32.98 -2.92
N ALA A 428 0.00 33.01 -4.21
CA ALA A 428 0.75 32.31 -5.24
C ALA A 428 2.10 32.98 -5.53
N THR A 429 3.16 32.18 -5.61
CA THR A 429 4.39 32.66 -6.26
C THR A 429 4.21 32.66 -7.77
N GLY A 430 4.72 33.69 -8.42
CA GLY A 430 4.79 33.82 -9.88
C GLY A 430 6.23 33.90 -10.36
N VAL A 431 6.40 34.11 -11.65
CA VAL A 431 7.70 34.20 -12.32
C VAL A 431 7.84 35.61 -12.89
N VAL A 432 8.96 36.28 -12.63
CA VAL A 432 9.25 37.65 -13.12
C VAL A 432 10.64 37.71 -13.71
N LYS A 433 10.84 38.65 -14.64
CA LYS A 433 12.15 38.97 -15.18
C LYS A 433 12.61 40.31 -14.66
N GLU A 434 13.69 40.32 -13.88
CA GLU A 434 14.27 41.50 -13.29
C GLU A 434 15.76 41.59 -13.67
N ASN A 435 16.19 42.74 -14.19
CA ASN A 435 17.59 42.95 -14.62
C ASN A 435 18.12 41.82 -15.54
N GLY A 436 17.27 41.28 -16.41
CA GLY A 436 17.60 40.22 -17.37
C GLY A 436 17.70 38.83 -16.77
N LYS A 437 17.42 38.65 -15.48
CA LYS A 437 17.38 37.34 -14.80
C LYS A 437 15.95 36.95 -14.45
N THR A 438 15.70 35.66 -14.49
CA THR A 438 14.41 35.07 -14.08
C THR A 438 14.42 34.85 -12.57
N HIS A 439 13.34 35.24 -11.91
CA HIS A 439 13.15 35.16 -10.46
C HIS A 439 11.73 34.70 -10.11
N LEU A 440 11.56 34.18 -8.91
CA LEU A 440 10.24 33.98 -8.29
C LEU A 440 9.74 35.33 -7.71
N THR A 441 8.42 35.54 -7.66
CA THR A 441 7.85 36.71 -6.96
C THR A 441 7.92 36.55 -5.44
N HIS A 442 7.74 35.31 -4.96
CA HIS A 442 7.88 34.89 -3.56
C HIS A 442 8.86 33.73 -3.46
N SER A 443 9.82 33.80 -2.53
CA SER A 443 10.79 32.73 -2.28
C SER A 443 11.16 32.72 -0.78
N PRO A 444 10.70 31.74 0.02
CA PRO A 444 9.84 30.62 -0.39
C PRO A 444 8.42 31.09 -0.76
N GLY A 445 7.75 30.31 -1.65
CA GLY A 445 6.36 30.61 -2.05
C GLY A 445 5.61 29.38 -2.47
N ARG A 446 4.28 29.43 -2.47
CA ARG A 446 3.42 28.31 -2.89
C ARG A 446 3.04 28.44 -4.36
N VAL A 447 3.05 27.30 -5.08
CA VAL A 447 2.63 27.23 -6.47
C VAL A 447 1.10 27.12 -6.52
N ASP A 448 0.46 28.16 -7.06
CA ASP A 448 -1.00 28.22 -7.32
C ASP A 448 -1.87 27.64 -6.19
N PRO A 449 -1.74 28.13 -4.93
CA PRO A 449 -2.38 27.51 -3.77
C PRO A 449 -3.92 27.56 -3.81
N ALA A 450 -4.51 28.40 -4.67
CA ALA A 450 -5.96 28.49 -4.87
C ALA A 450 -6.51 27.46 -5.86
N ASN A 451 -5.66 26.69 -6.54
CA ASN A 451 -6.09 25.69 -7.50
C ASN A 451 -6.90 24.58 -6.81
N PRO A 452 -8.08 24.23 -7.33
CA PRO A 452 -8.92 23.15 -6.77
C PRO A 452 -8.21 21.80 -6.63
N ALA A 453 -7.17 21.53 -7.42
CA ALA A 453 -6.36 20.31 -7.31
C ALA A 453 -5.71 20.16 -5.92
N TRP A 454 -5.53 21.27 -5.19
CA TRP A 454 -4.93 21.30 -3.84
C TRP A 454 -5.95 21.26 -2.70
N ALA A 455 -7.24 21.06 -2.99
CA ALA A 455 -8.24 20.93 -1.94
C ALA A 455 -7.88 19.74 -1.02
N ASP A 456 -7.80 19.98 0.31
CA ASP A 456 -7.37 19.00 1.31
C ASP A 456 -6.09 18.24 0.90
N SER A 457 -5.09 18.99 0.38
CA SER A 457 -3.82 18.43 -0.07
C SER A 457 -2.71 19.48 0.09
N ARG A 458 -1.49 19.00 0.25
CA ARG A 458 -0.27 19.82 0.36
C ARG A 458 -0.08 20.65 -0.89
N LYS A 459 0.23 21.97 -0.74
CA LYS A 459 0.51 22.89 -1.84
C LYS A 459 2.02 22.88 -2.11
N PRO A 460 2.48 22.79 -3.39
CA PRO A 460 3.91 22.73 -3.68
C PRO A 460 4.64 23.98 -3.18
N LEU A 461 5.84 23.76 -2.62
CA LEU A 461 6.74 24.80 -2.14
C LEU A 461 7.81 25.08 -3.19
N ALA A 462 7.89 26.33 -3.67
CA ALA A 462 8.93 26.78 -4.60
C ALA A 462 9.98 27.65 -3.90
N GLY A 463 11.24 27.39 -4.22
CA GLY A 463 12.39 28.15 -3.71
C GLY A 463 13.42 28.45 -4.78
N GLU A 464 14.07 29.61 -4.67
CA GLU A 464 15.15 30.06 -5.54
C GLU A 464 16.48 29.94 -4.80
N PHE A 465 17.41 29.17 -5.33
CA PHE A 465 18.74 28.95 -4.76
C PHE A 465 19.83 29.42 -5.71
N VAL A 466 20.98 29.80 -5.15
CA VAL A 466 22.17 30.12 -5.93
C VAL A 466 23.34 29.27 -5.52
N PHE A 467 23.85 28.49 -6.48
CA PHE A 467 25.08 27.68 -6.34
C PHE A 467 26.13 28.20 -7.31
N ARG A 468 27.28 28.67 -6.79
CA ARG A 468 28.41 29.16 -7.60
C ARG A 468 27.99 30.19 -8.66
N GLY A 469 27.07 31.08 -8.30
CA GLY A 469 26.56 32.13 -9.18
C GLY A 469 25.53 31.70 -10.22
N LYS A 470 25.07 30.46 -10.15
CA LYS A 470 23.96 29.91 -10.99
C LYS A 470 22.69 29.77 -10.18
N THR A 471 21.59 30.29 -10.73
CA THR A 471 20.26 30.13 -10.15
C THR A 471 19.75 28.70 -10.40
N VAL A 472 19.14 28.12 -9.37
CA VAL A 472 18.45 26.82 -9.39
C VAL A 472 17.09 27.01 -8.72
N PHE A 473 16.02 26.69 -9.44
CA PHE A 473 14.66 26.67 -8.93
C PHE A 473 14.33 25.26 -8.45
N VAL A 474 13.87 25.13 -7.22
CA VAL A 474 13.45 23.86 -6.63
C VAL A 474 11.99 23.93 -6.23
N ILE A 475 11.19 22.97 -6.68
CA ILE A 475 9.75 22.86 -6.40
C ILE A 475 9.53 21.54 -5.67
N ALA A 476 9.35 21.62 -4.34
CA ALA A 476 9.07 20.47 -3.49
C ALA A 476 7.57 20.16 -3.49
N ASN A 477 7.24 18.88 -3.61
CA ASN A 477 5.89 18.37 -3.77
C ASN A 477 5.62 17.25 -2.78
N HIS A 478 4.35 17.14 -2.39
CA HIS A 478 3.79 15.95 -1.81
C HIS A 478 2.35 15.82 -2.31
N PHE A 479 2.15 15.04 -3.36
CA PHE A 479 0.85 14.92 -4.03
C PHE A 479 -0.15 14.11 -3.19
N GLY A 480 -1.39 14.07 -3.64
CA GLY A 480 -2.44 13.26 -3.02
C GLY A 480 -2.06 11.79 -2.97
N SER A 481 -2.22 11.16 -1.80
CA SER A 481 -1.91 9.74 -1.64
C SER A 481 -2.81 8.84 -2.49
N LYS A 482 -2.43 7.57 -2.60
CA LYS A 482 -3.23 6.53 -3.27
C LYS A 482 -4.42 6.04 -2.43
N GLY A 483 -4.73 6.74 -1.34
CA GLY A 483 -5.89 6.43 -0.51
C GLY A 483 -7.20 6.47 -1.31
N GLY A 484 -7.97 5.39 -1.22
CA GLY A 484 -9.20 5.20 -1.99
C GLY A 484 -9.00 4.53 -3.36
N ASP A 485 -7.77 4.26 -3.77
CA ASP A 485 -7.50 3.35 -4.89
C ASP A 485 -7.74 1.90 -4.44
N GLU A 486 -8.27 1.09 -5.33
CA GLU A 486 -8.48 -0.32 -5.06
C GLU A 486 -7.17 -1.11 -5.09
N SER A 487 -7.15 -2.23 -4.35
CA SER A 487 -6.04 -3.18 -4.37
C SER A 487 -5.86 -3.82 -5.74
N LEU A 488 -4.65 -4.30 -6.05
CA LEU A 488 -4.40 -5.13 -7.24
C LEU A 488 -5.28 -6.40 -7.25
N THR A 489 -5.67 -6.90 -6.08
CA THR A 489 -6.56 -8.06 -5.91
C THR A 489 -8.04 -7.69 -5.85
N SER A 490 -8.43 -6.47 -6.23
CA SER A 490 -9.82 -6.02 -6.32
C SER A 490 -10.65 -6.89 -7.27
N HIS A 491 -11.96 -6.92 -7.04
CA HIS A 491 -12.88 -7.55 -7.98
C HIS A 491 -13.07 -6.74 -9.28
N HIS A 492 -12.74 -5.45 -9.30
CA HIS A 492 -12.64 -4.68 -10.54
C HIS A 492 -11.28 -4.93 -11.21
N GLN A 493 -11.28 -5.24 -12.51
CA GLN A 493 -10.04 -5.46 -13.24
C GLN A 493 -10.08 -4.74 -14.61
N PRO A 494 -9.20 -3.73 -14.79
CA PRO A 494 -8.18 -3.26 -13.85
C PRO A 494 -8.79 -2.59 -12.61
N PRO A 495 -8.06 -2.54 -11.48
CA PRO A 495 -8.51 -1.87 -10.26
C PRO A 495 -8.84 -0.39 -10.48
N LEU A 496 -9.87 0.12 -9.79
CA LEU A 496 -10.24 1.52 -9.88
C LEU A 496 -9.21 2.39 -9.15
N ARG A 497 -8.64 3.37 -9.85
CA ARG A 497 -7.65 4.32 -9.34
C ARG A 497 -8.29 5.70 -9.14
N SER A 498 -9.20 5.80 -8.14
CA SER A 498 -10.03 6.98 -7.91
C SER A 498 -9.20 8.24 -7.56
N SER A 499 -8.04 8.06 -6.92
CA SER A 499 -7.14 9.15 -6.52
C SER A 499 -6.28 9.69 -7.66
N GLU A 500 -6.12 8.94 -8.77
CA GLU A 500 -5.24 9.30 -9.90
C GLU A 500 -5.66 10.63 -10.55
N THR A 501 -6.97 10.88 -10.69
CA THR A 501 -7.48 12.14 -11.26
C THR A 501 -6.96 13.37 -10.51
N LYS A 502 -6.92 13.31 -9.17
CA LYS A 502 -6.42 14.41 -8.34
C LYS A 502 -4.92 14.63 -8.58
N ARG A 503 -4.13 13.57 -8.58
CA ARG A 503 -2.68 13.65 -8.85
C ARG A 503 -2.38 14.16 -10.26
N LEU A 504 -3.16 13.76 -11.24
CA LEU A 504 -3.03 14.26 -12.62
C LEU A 504 -3.24 15.79 -12.70
N LEU A 505 -4.27 16.32 -12.03
CA LEU A 505 -4.52 17.77 -11.97
C LEU A 505 -3.41 18.51 -11.22
N GLN A 506 -2.86 17.93 -10.15
CA GLN A 506 -1.73 18.45 -9.40
C GLN A 506 -0.47 18.51 -10.28
N ALA A 507 -0.19 17.46 -11.03
CA ALA A 507 0.91 17.40 -11.99
C ALA A 507 0.80 18.47 -13.08
N GLN A 508 -0.39 18.69 -13.62
CA GLN A 508 -0.66 19.72 -14.62
C GLN A 508 -0.41 21.13 -14.07
N ALA A 509 -0.81 21.40 -12.83
CA ALA A 509 -0.56 22.71 -12.18
C ALA A 509 0.95 22.96 -12.02
N VAL A 510 1.71 21.97 -11.55
CA VAL A 510 3.18 22.09 -11.40
C VAL A 510 3.87 22.22 -12.76
N ASN A 511 3.50 21.42 -13.75
CA ASN A 511 4.04 21.51 -15.12
C ASN A 511 3.77 22.89 -15.72
N GLY A 512 2.58 23.46 -15.53
CA GLY A 512 2.22 24.80 -15.96
C GLY A 512 3.14 25.87 -15.34
N PHE A 513 3.46 25.74 -14.05
CA PHE A 513 4.39 26.66 -13.37
C PHE A 513 5.82 26.52 -13.88
N VAL A 514 6.30 25.29 -14.10
CA VAL A 514 7.62 25.03 -14.72
C VAL A 514 7.69 25.67 -16.11
N LYS A 515 6.65 25.53 -16.93
CA LYS A 515 6.59 26.14 -18.26
C LYS A 515 6.67 27.69 -18.20
N GLN A 516 6.13 28.33 -17.15
CA GLN A 516 6.31 29.78 -16.95
C GLN A 516 7.78 30.14 -16.72
N ILE A 517 8.50 29.38 -15.87
CA ILE A 517 9.95 29.60 -15.65
C ILE A 517 10.71 29.41 -16.98
N LEU A 518 10.43 28.34 -17.72
CA LEU A 518 11.12 28.03 -18.97
C LEU A 518 10.77 28.99 -20.12
N ALA A 519 9.62 29.65 -20.07
CA ALA A 519 9.24 30.69 -21.02
C ALA A 519 10.10 31.97 -20.83
N GLU A 520 10.44 32.32 -19.57
CA GLU A 520 11.32 33.43 -19.26
C GLU A 520 12.80 33.10 -19.46
N ASP A 521 13.20 31.89 -19.14
CA ASP A 521 14.55 31.37 -19.36
C ASP A 521 14.52 29.86 -19.73
N LYS A 522 14.62 29.57 -21.01
CA LYS A 522 14.67 28.19 -21.51
C LYS A 522 15.85 27.36 -21.01
N ASN A 523 16.87 28.01 -20.44
CA ASN A 523 18.05 27.36 -19.88
C ASN A 523 18.02 27.37 -18.33
N ALA A 524 16.88 27.68 -17.71
CA ALA A 524 16.76 27.63 -16.26
C ALA A 524 16.98 26.22 -15.71
N ASN A 525 17.80 26.11 -14.65
CA ASN A 525 17.91 24.86 -13.90
C ASN A 525 16.70 24.76 -12.97
N VAL A 526 15.76 23.89 -13.31
CA VAL A 526 14.54 23.62 -12.53
C VAL A 526 14.56 22.18 -12.09
N LEU A 527 14.29 21.94 -10.80
CA LEU A 527 14.08 20.63 -10.20
C LEU A 527 12.68 20.60 -9.62
N VAL A 528 11.90 19.60 -9.98
CA VAL A 528 10.63 19.23 -9.36
C VAL A 528 10.88 17.92 -8.63
N LEU A 529 10.62 17.87 -7.33
CA LEU A 529 10.97 16.71 -6.52
C LEU A 529 9.98 16.52 -5.39
N GLY A 530 10.04 15.35 -4.75
CA GLY A 530 9.22 15.01 -3.62
C GLY A 530 8.49 13.67 -3.78
N ASP A 531 7.60 13.41 -2.84
CA ASP A 531 6.65 12.33 -2.92
C ASP A 531 5.53 12.68 -3.90
N ILE A 532 5.67 12.18 -5.12
CA ILE A 532 4.69 12.35 -6.21
C ILE A 532 3.48 11.42 -6.01
N ASN A 533 3.59 10.45 -5.09
CA ASN A 533 2.56 9.45 -4.81
C ASN A 533 2.10 8.68 -6.06
N ASP A 534 2.95 8.64 -7.10
CA ASP A 534 2.63 7.91 -8.33
C ASP A 534 3.88 7.42 -9.06
N PHE A 535 3.68 6.42 -9.90
CA PHE A 535 4.72 5.65 -10.56
C PHE A 535 5.40 6.45 -11.68
N GLU A 536 6.65 6.09 -11.99
CA GLU A 536 7.42 6.71 -13.08
C GLU A 536 6.82 6.44 -14.48
N PHE A 537 5.90 5.49 -14.57
CA PHE A 537 5.16 5.14 -15.79
C PHE A 537 3.71 5.64 -15.79
N SER A 538 3.27 6.35 -14.74
CA SER A 538 1.89 6.83 -14.61
C SER A 538 1.59 8.07 -15.45
N ALA A 539 0.30 8.30 -15.73
CA ALA A 539 -0.18 9.52 -16.36
C ALA A 539 0.19 10.79 -15.58
N THR A 540 0.30 10.71 -14.26
CA THR A 540 0.76 11.80 -13.37
C THR A 540 2.20 12.22 -13.72
N THR A 541 3.12 11.26 -13.82
CA THR A 541 4.52 11.54 -14.19
C THR A 541 4.64 12.00 -15.64
N GLU A 542 3.82 11.47 -16.55
CA GLU A 542 3.75 11.94 -17.94
C GLU A 542 3.28 13.40 -18.00
N ALA A 543 2.26 13.77 -17.21
CA ALA A 543 1.77 15.16 -17.15
C ALA A 543 2.82 16.13 -16.57
N LEU A 544 3.62 15.72 -15.57
CA LEU A 544 4.75 16.52 -15.09
C LEU A 544 5.79 16.75 -16.20
N ALA A 545 6.02 15.78 -17.06
CA ALA A 545 6.98 15.85 -18.15
C ALA A 545 6.42 16.46 -19.44
N ASP A 546 5.13 16.80 -19.49
CA ASP A 546 4.46 17.24 -20.72
C ASP A 546 5.13 18.42 -21.38
N GLY A 547 5.18 18.39 -22.73
CA GLY A 547 5.86 19.37 -23.55
C GLY A 547 7.40 19.33 -23.43
N GLY A 548 7.97 18.27 -22.86
CA GLY A 548 9.40 18.13 -22.65
C GLY A 548 9.95 19.12 -21.59
N ALA A 549 9.08 19.65 -20.72
CA ALA A 549 9.45 20.60 -19.69
C ALA A 549 10.34 19.98 -18.60
N LEU A 550 10.14 18.69 -18.31
CA LEU A 550 10.86 17.93 -17.29
C LEU A 550 11.21 16.53 -17.77
N TYR A 551 12.27 15.96 -17.20
CA TYR A 551 12.68 14.57 -17.37
C TYR A 551 12.72 13.86 -16.02
N PRO A 552 12.00 12.74 -15.82
CA PRO A 552 12.05 11.94 -14.59
C PRO A 552 13.42 11.27 -14.44
N ALA A 553 14.24 11.77 -13.50
CA ALA A 553 15.65 11.35 -13.39
C ALA A 553 15.80 9.88 -12.99
N ILE A 554 14.82 9.30 -12.29
CA ILE A 554 14.81 7.88 -11.93
C ILE A 554 14.86 6.96 -13.17
N LYS A 555 14.38 7.41 -14.33
CA LYS A 555 14.47 6.66 -15.60
C LYS A 555 15.92 6.47 -16.08
N SER A 556 16.89 7.18 -15.50
CA SER A 556 18.32 6.95 -15.76
C SER A 556 18.87 5.70 -15.07
N LEU A 557 18.20 5.19 -14.03
CA LEU A 557 18.57 3.94 -13.37
C LEU A 557 18.13 2.71 -14.20
N PRO A 558 18.81 1.57 -14.04
CA PRO A 558 18.29 0.28 -14.50
C PRO A 558 16.91 0.01 -13.91
N LYS A 559 16.02 -0.66 -14.65
CA LYS A 559 14.67 -0.96 -14.17
C LYS A 559 14.64 -1.67 -12.81
N SER A 560 15.61 -2.55 -12.56
CA SER A 560 15.76 -3.31 -11.30
C SER A 560 16.14 -2.46 -10.07
N GLU A 561 16.41 -1.17 -10.26
CA GLU A 561 16.80 -0.20 -9.22
C GLU A 561 15.80 0.97 -9.11
N ARG A 562 14.67 0.93 -9.84
CA ARG A 562 13.66 1.99 -9.84
C ARG A 562 12.59 1.71 -8.81
N TYR A 563 12.82 2.11 -7.57
CA TYR A 563 11.82 2.12 -6.51
C TYR A 563 12.29 3.03 -5.37
N SER A 564 11.35 3.47 -4.58
CA SER A 564 11.55 4.24 -3.36
C SER A 564 10.63 3.77 -2.23
N TYR A 565 9.75 2.83 -2.52
CA TYR A 565 8.71 2.34 -1.63
C TYR A 565 8.44 0.85 -1.88
N VAL A 566 8.06 0.11 -0.84
CA VAL A 566 7.63 -1.29 -0.99
C VAL A 566 6.23 -1.45 -0.41
N TYR A 567 5.27 -1.74 -1.27
CA TYR A 567 3.88 -1.93 -0.86
C TYR A 567 3.40 -3.33 -1.20
N GLN A 568 2.97 -4.07 -0.19
CA GLN A 568 2.47 -5.44 -0.36
C GLN A 568 3.43 -6.33 -1.18
N GLY A 569 4.74 -6.22 -0.93
CA GLY A 569 5.77 -6.95 -1.66
C GLY A 569 6.09 -6.44 -3.07
N ASN A 570 5.52 -5.32 -3.50
CA ASN A 570 5.85 -4.63 -4.76
C ASN A 570 6.79 -3.46 -4.49
N ALA A 571 8.00 -3.51 -5.00
CA ALA A 571 8.93 -2.39 -5.04
C ALA A 571 8.49 -1.43 -6.15
N GLN A 572 8.16 -0.18 -5.79
CA GLN A 572 7.54 0.81 -6.68
C GLN A 572 8.11 2.22 -6.45
N VAL A 573 8.00 3.07 -7.46
CA VAL A 573 8.40 4.47 -7.37
C VAL A 573 7.24 5.29 -6.84
N LEU A 574 7.48 6.10 -5.80
CA LEU A 574 6.58 7.18 -5.36
C LEU A 574 7.34 8.50 -5.29
N ASP A 575 8.59 8.48 -4.80
CA ASP A 575 9.46 9.64 -4.69
C ASP A 575 10.26 9.83 -5.97
N GLN A 576 10.27 11.05 -6.50
CA GLN A 576 10.91 11.34 -7.77
C GLN A 576 11.64 12.69 -7.73
N ILE A 577 12.70 12.81 -8.54
CA ILE A 577 13.29 14.09 -8.93
C ILE A 577 13.20 14.21 -10.43
N LEU A 578 12.57 15.27 -10.92
CA LEU A 578 12.47 15.57 -12.35
C LEU A 578 13.29 16.83 -12.65
N THR A 579 13.98 16.86 -13.79
CA THR A 579 14.92 17.92 -14.17
C THR A 579 14.49 18.64 -15.44
N SER A 580 14.68 19.96 -15.49
CA SER A 580 14.52 20.71 -16.74
C SER A 580 15.57 20.32 -17.80
N PRO A 581 15.33 20.59 -19.10
CA PRO A 581 16.26 20.25 -20.18
C PRO A 581 17.65 20.91 -20.08
N ALA A 582 17.82 21.94 -19.26
CA ALA A 582 19.11 22.55 -18.97
C ALA A 582 20.05 21.60 -18.21
N ILE A 583 19.51 20.74 -17.38
CA ILE A 583 20.25 19.77 -16.55
C ILE A 583 20.48 18.49 -17.38
N LYS A 584 21.48 18.52 -18.26
CA LYS A 584 21.75 17.42 -19.21
C LYS A 584 22.58 16.28 -18.65
N LYS A 585 23.40 16.56 -17.63
CA LYS A 585 24.31 15.59 -17.02
C LYS A 585 24.14 15.61 -15.52
N PHE A 586 23.74 14.49 -14.99
CA PHE A 586 23.54 14.29 -13.56
C PHE A 586 23.87 12.82 -13.18
N THR A 587 24.05 12.58 -11.91
CA THR A 587 23.97 11.24 -11.31
C THR A 587 22.73 11.22 -10.42
N TYR A 588 22.03 10.11 -10.43
CA TYR A 588 20.82 9.86 -9.63
C TYR A 588 21.00 8.61 -8.80
N ASP A 589 20.47 8.64 -7.58
CA ASP A 589 20.57 7.55 -6.63
C ASP A 589 19.26 7.45 -5.83
N SER A 590 18.62 6.29 -5.82
CA SER A 590 17.58 5.92 -4.87
C SER A 590 18.29 5.20 -3.73
N VAL A 591 18.33 5.82 -2.56
CA VAL A 591 19.19 5.35 -1.45
C VAL A 591 18.37 4.45 -0.53
N HIS A 592 18.44 3.15 -0.77
CA HIS A 592 17.62 2.16 -0.07
C HIS A 592 18.08 1.94 1.38
N ILE A 593 17.37 2.58 2.31
CA ILE A 593 17.67 2.57 3.74
C ILE A 593 16.45 2.26 4.62
N ASN A 594 15.25 2.29 4.07
CA ASN A 594 13.99 2.15 4.80
C ASN A 594 13.08 1.08 4.20
N ALA A 595 12.58 1.27 2.98
CA ALA A 595 11.48 0.49 2.39
C ALA A 595 11.70 -1.03 2.34
N GLU A 596 12.95 -1.47 2.39
CA GLU A 596 13.34 -2.89 2.35
C GLU A 596 13.49 -3.53 3.74
N PHE A 597 13.44 -2.74 4.82
CA PHE A 597 13.80 -3.18 6.16
C PHE A 597 12.60 -3.21 7.09
N ALA A 598 12.51 -4.22 7.93
CA ALA A 598 11.51 -4.28 8.99
C ALA A 598 11.72 -3.20 10.07
N ALA A 599 12.99 -2.83 10.32
CA ALA A 599 13.35 -1.68 11.16
C ALA A 599 13.61 -0.48 10.26
N GLN A 600 12.65 0.41 10.14
CA GLN A 600 12.70 1.59 9.30
C GLN A 600 12.38 2.86 10.10
N ASN A 601 12.86 4.00 9.63
CA ASN A 601 12.61 5.31 10.24
C ASN A 601 11.62 6.15 9.43
N SER A 602 11.28 5.69 8.25
CA SER A 602 10.26 6.11 7.31
C SER A 602 9.94 4.93 6.41
N ASP A 603 8.78 4.86 5.83
CA ASP A 603 8.39 3.86 4.83
C ASP A 603 8.92 4.20 3.42
N HIS A 604 9.49 5.40 3.23
CA HIS A 604 10.07 5.87 1.98
C HIS A 604 11.61 5.86 1.98
N ASP A 605 12.20 5.54 0.83
CA ASP A 605 13.63 5.67 0.57
C ASP A 605 13.92 7.05 -0.06
N PRO A 606 14.90 7.82 0.48
CA PRO A 606 15.26 9.12 -0.06
C PRO A 606 15.93 9.03 -1.43
N GLN A 607 15.77 10.12 -2.21
CA GLN A 607 16.35 10.24 -3.54
C GLN A 607 17.41 11.35 -3.58
N VAL A 608 18.50 11.13 -4.29
CA VAL A 608 19.59 12.12 -4.43
C VAL A 608 19.96 12.32 -5.89
N LEU A 609 20.01 13.58 -6.32
CA LEU A 609 20.49 13.97 -7.64
C LEU A 609 21.68 14.92 -7.50
N ARG A 610 22.75 14.69 -8.28
CA ARG A 610 23.94 15.54 -8.33
C ARG A 610 24.18 16.00 -9.73
N PHE A 611 24.43 17.31 -9.89
CA PHE A 611 24.71 17.91 -11.19
C PHE A 611 25.57 19.17 -11.07
N ARG A 612 26.00 19.70 -12.19
CA ARG A 612 26.70 21.00 -12.27
C ARG A 612 25.81 21.99 -12.99
N PRO A 613 25.25 22.98 -12.27
CA PRO A 613 24.41 24.03 -12.87
C PRO A 613 25.13 24.93 -13.86
#